data_818ebc429be2901d30d6d5dd923c0561
#
_entry.id   818ebc429be2901d30d6d5dd923c0561
#
_cell.length_a   1.000
_cell.length_b   1.000
_cell.length_c   1.000
_cell.angle_alpha   90.00
_cell.angle_beta   90.00
_cell.angle_gamma   90.00
#
_symmetry.space_group_name_H-M   'P 1'
#
loop_
_entity.id
_entity.type
_entity.pdbx_description
1 polymer ?
#
loop_
_entity_poly.entity_id
_entity_poly.type
_entity_poly.pdbx_seq_one_letter_code
_entity_poly.pdbx_strand_id
1 'polypeptide(L)'
;MTDLASRLNELMDKQGKNIVDLQKAIGVTYEMARRYTLGTATPRDKKIEAMAKYFGVSPAHLKYGTADSLENQVTSNVKDVGSFDLWDRNTPLNSDEYAVPFYQDIRLAAGNGFADDIADYNNFKLRFSKATLRKQGVQYENAVCVIADGNSMEPVIPDGTTVGIDLGNKTIRDGKIYAINHGGLLRIKLLYNMPNEQVKIRSYNSEEHPDEIADLQDISVIGKVFWYSVLL
;
A
#
# COMPACT_ATOMS: atom_id res chain seq x y z
N MET A 1 -6.13 41.73 19.27
CA MET A 1 -6.56 40.84 18.19
C MET A 1 -6.42 41.63 16.89
N THR A 2 -5.56 41.16 15.98
CA THR A 2 -5.43 41.78 14.67
C THR A 2 -6.69 41.45 13.86
N ASP A 3 -7.31 42.50 13.28
CA ASP A 3 -8.49 42.32 12.43
C ASP A 3 -8.13 41.85 11.01
N LEU A 4 -9.12 41.53 10.18
CA LEU A 4 -8.92 41.07 8.81
C LEU A 4 -8.13 42.10 7.97
N ALA A 5 -8.36 43.40 8.16
CA ALA A 5 -7.69 44.45 7.43
C ALA A 5 -6.19 44.49 7.76
N SER A 6 -5.82 44.35 9.01
CA SER A 6 -4.42 44.29 9.45
C SER A 6 -3.69 43.10 8.83
N ARG A 7 -4.29 41.91 8.86
CA ARG A 7 -3.69 40.71 8.24
C ARG A 7 -3.58 40.83 6.71
N LEU A 8 -4.59 41.43 6.06
CA LEU A 8 -4.56 41.69 4.63
C LEU A 8 -3.41 42.62 4.25
N ASN A 9 -3.22 43.71 4.98
CA ASN A 9 -2.12 44.65 4.77
C ASN A 9 -0.75 43.94 5.01
N GLU A 10 -0.63 43.18 6.06
CA GLU A 10 0.62 42.42 6.33
C GLU A 10 0.97 41.46 5.18
N LEU A 11 -0.01 40.78 4.60
CA LEU A 11 0.21 39.89 3.43
C LEU A 11 0.58 40.71 2.18
N MET A 12 -0.06 41.87 1.96
CA MET A 12 0.25 42.76 0.87
C MET A 12 1.71 43.25 0.97
N ASP A 13 2.10 43.71 2.14
CA ASP A 13 3.45 44.20 2.40
C ASP A 13 4.52 43.09 2.23
N LYS A 14 4.28 41.92 2.81
CA LYS A 14 5.19 40.73 2.66
C LYS A 14 5.41 40.33 1.20
N GLN A 15 4.39 40.45 0.37
CA GLN A 15 4.46 40.04 -1.03
C GLN A 15 4.68 41.20 -2.02
N GLY A 16 4.88 42.43 -1.53
CA GLY A 16 5.09 43.61 -2.35
C GLY A 16 3.90 43.95 -3.25
N LYS A 17 2.66 43.66 -2.81
CA LYS A 17 1.45 43.89 -3.55
C LYS A 17 0.79 45.20 -3.14
N ASN A 18 0.07 45.82 -4.09
CA ASN A 18 -0.66 47.07 -3.86
C ASN A 18 -2.16 46.91 -4.03
N ILE A 19 -2.93 47.96 -3.77
CA ILE A 19 -4.41 47.95 -3.86
C ILE A 19 -4.91 47.66 -5.28
N VAL A 20 -4.16 48.07 -6.31
CA VAL A 20 -4.52 47.78 -7.71
C VAL A 20 -4.36 46.29 -8.01
N ASP A 21 -3.34 45.65 -7.47
CA ASP A 21 -3.14 44.19 -7.61
C ASP A 21 -4.26 43.43 -6.91
N LEU A 22 -4.61 43.83 -5.69
CA LEU A 22 -5.73 43.26 -4.95
C LEU A 22 -7.06 43.45 -5.71
N GLN A 23 -7.34 44.63 -6.22
CA GLN A 23 -8.52 44.92 -7.03
C GLN A 23 -8.68 43.94 -8.18
N LYS A 24 -7.60 43.76 -8.95
CA LYS A 24 -7.59 42.84 -10.11
C LYS A 24 -7.80 41.41 -9.71
N ALA A 25 -7.13 40.99 -8.65
CA ALA A 25 -7.14 39.58 -8.18
C ALA A 25 -8.54 39.13 -7.72
N ILE A 26 -9.27 40.01 -7.02
CA ILE A 26 -10.58 39.67 -6.45
C ILE A 26 -11.77 40.21 -7.25
N GLY A 27 -11.52 40.94 -8.34
CA GLY A 27 -12.57 41.44 -9.23
C GLY A 27 -13.54 42.38 -8.51
N VAL A 28 -13.03 43.47 -7.93
CA VAL A 28 -13.80 44.55 -7.28
C VAL A 28 -13.35 45.90 -7.79
N THR A 29 -14.05 46.96 -7.42
CA THR A 29 -13.61 48.35 -7.71
C THR A 29 -12.42 48.71 -6.82
N TYR A 30 -11.60 49.67 -7.25
CA TYR A 30 -10.48 50.18 -6.44
C TYR A 30 -10.94 50.68 -5.07
N GLU A 31 -12.05 51.39 -5.03
CA GLU A 31 -12.61 51.92 -3.79
C GLU A 31 -13.06 50.79 -2.84
N MET A 32 -13.61 49.71 -3.36
CA MET A 32 -13.92 48.52 -2.52
C MET A 32 -12.67 47.82 -1.99
N ALA A 33 -11.66 47.64 -2.84
CA ALA A 33 -10.39 47.06 -2.41
C ALA A 33 -9.74 47.94 -1.30
N ARG A 34 -9.73 49.24 -1.48
CA ARG A 34 -9.24 50.21 -0.46
C ARG A 34 -10.03 50.14 0.84
N ARG A 35 -11.36 50.03 0.79
CA ARG A 35 -12.21 49.90 1.99
C ARG A 35 -11.92 48.59 2.76
N TYR A 36 -11.57 47.51 2.08
CA TYR A 36 -11.16 46.26 2.72
C TYR A 36 -9.81 46.41 3.44
N THR A 37 -8.83 47.10 2.86
CA THR A 37 -7.55 47.36 3.50
C THR A 37 -7.64 48.34 4.67
N LEU A 38 -8.63 49.27 4.64
CA LEU A 38 -8.90 50.19 5.74
C LEU A 38 -9.81 49.62 6.84
N GLY A 39 -10.37 48.41 6.64
CA GLY A 39 -11.32 47.81 7.60
C GLY A 39 -12.69 48.48 7.63
N THR A 40 -12.99 49.41 6.71
CA THR A 40 -14.27 50.13 6.64
C THR A 40 -15.36 49.37 5.89
N ALA A 41 -15.03 48.19 5.33
CA ALA A 41 -15.97 47.26 4.74
C ALA A 41 -15.52 45.83 5.02
N THR A 42 -16.48 44.91 5.28
CA THR A 42 -16.21 43.49 5.48
C THR A 42 -16.48 42.75 4.17
N PRO A 43 -15.47 42.02 3.62
CA PRO A 43 -15.67 41.22 2.43
C PRO A 43 -16.57 40.02 2.73
N ARG A 44 -17.40 39.61 1.76
CA ARG A 44 -18.20 38.39 1.84
C ARG A 44 -17.29 37.16 1.64
N ASP A 45 -17.73 35.99 2.07
CA ASP A 45 -16.93 34.75 2.08
C ASP A 45 -16.28 34.43 0.72
N LYS A 46 -16.99 34.55 -0.39
CA LYS A 46 -16.42 34.39 -1.76
C LYS A 46 -15.25 35.34 -2.06
N LYS A 47 -15.24 36.55 -1.49
CA LYS A 47 -14.13 37.49 -1.67
C LYS A 47 -12.97 37.17 -0.75
N ILE A 48 -13.25 36.64 0.46
CA ILE A 48 -12.23 36.14 1.38
C ILE A 48 -11.50 34.94 0.77
N GLU A 49 -12.23 34.01 0.16
CA GLU A 49 -11.66 32.87 -0.58
C GLU A 49 -10.76 33.33 -1.73
N ALA A 50 -11.22 34.31 -2.52
CA ALA A 50 -10.43 34.85 -3.62
C ALA A 50 -9.14 35.55 -3.14
N MET A 51 -9.21 36.31 -2.04
CA MET A 51 -8.03 36.89 -1.38
C MET A 51 -7.09 35.85 -0.86
N ALA A 52 -7.60 34.85 -0.15
CA ALA A 52 -6.83 33.75 0.41
C ALA A 52 -6.07 32.97 -0.67
N LYS A 53 -6.77 32.64 -1.77
CA LYS A 53 -6.16 32.01 -2.95
C LYS A 53 -5.07 32.89 -3.58
N TYR A 54 -5.30 34.20 -3.69
CA TYR A 54 -4.33 35.12 -4.29
C TYR A 54 -3.06 35.25 -3.46
N PHE A 55 -3.18 35.30 -2.13
CA PHE A 55 -2.04 35.40 -1.22
C PHE A 55 -1.45 34.05 -0.80
N GLY A 56 -2.03 32.93 -1.21
CA GLY A 56 -1.54 31.60 -0.86
C GLY A 56 -1.73 31.24 0.62
N VAL A 57 -2.80 31.73 1.27
CA VAL A 57 -3.12 31.49 2.67
C VAL A 57 -4.50 30.81 2.79
N SER A 58 -4.82 30.26 3.96
CA SER A 58 -6.16 29.72 4.21
C SER A 58 -7.20 30.85 4.42
N PRO A 59 -8.46 30.68 3.99
CA PRO A 59 -9.54 31.63 4.31
C PRO A 59 -9.71 31.84 5.83
N ALA A 60 -9.44 30.81 6.63
CA ALA A 60 -9.51 30.86 8.09
C ALA A 60 -8.39 31.75 8.68
N HIS A 61 -7.18 31.69 8.12
CA HIS A 61 -6.09 32.59 8.49
C HIS A 61 -6.48 34.05 8.27
N LEU A 62 -7.00 34.34 7.08
CA LEU A 62 -7.38 35.70 6.74
C LEU A 62 -8.53 36.20 7.62
N LYS A 63 -9.54 35.37 7.90
CA LYS A 63 -10.75 35.73 8.65
C LYS A 63 -10.57 35.77 10.15
N TYR A 64 -9.82 34.83 10.71
CA TYR A 64 -9.74 34.62 12.16
C TYR A 64 -8.32 34.74 12.74
N GLY A 65 -7.29 34.83 11.89
CA GLY A 65 -5.89 34.89 12.34
C GLY A 65 -5.41 33.56 12.93
N THR A 66 -6.07 32.46 12.59
CA THR A 66 -5.54 31.14 12.91
C THR A 66 -4.17 30.99 12.26
N ALA A 67 -3.17 30.47 12.98
CA ALA A 67 -1.88 30.22 12.39
C ALA A 67 -2.09 29.49 11.06
N ASP A 68 -1.48 30.00 10.00
CA ASP A 68 -1.48 29.32 8.72
C ASP A 68 -0.62 28.08 8.94
N SER A 69 -1.27 27.00 9.31
CA SER A 69 -0.65 25.67 9.35
C SER A 69 -0.46 25.13 7.93
N LEU A 70 0.04 25.98 7.01
CA LEU A 70 0.71 25.49 5.82
C LEU A 70 2.04 24.83 6.16
N GLU A 71 2.47 24.89 7.45
CA GLU A 71 3.54 24.10 8.03
C GLU A 71 3.08 23.03 9.03
N ASN A 72 1.82 22.66 9.10
CA ASN A 72 1.56 21.26 9.33
C ASN A 72 1.94 20.55 8.00
N GLN A 73 3.24 20.38 7.78
CA GLN A 73 3.72 19.18 7.14
C GLN A 73 3.13 18.03 7.97
N VAL A 74 1.90 17.63 7.63
CA VAL A 74 1.52 16.24 7.77
C VAL A 74 2.65 15.56 6.99
N THR A 75 3.67 15.11 7.74
CA THR A 75 4.73 14.31 7.15
C THR A 75 4.00 13.09 6.63
N SER A 76 3.67 13.14 5.34
CA SER A 76 3.08 12.01 4.65
C SER A 76 4.05 10.87 4.86
N ASN A 77 3.62 9.81 5.53
CA ASN A 77 4.37 8.56 5.60
C ASN A 77 4.33 7.83 4.24
N VAL A 78 3.61 8.38 3.27
CA VAL A 78 3.55 7.90 1.90
C VAL A 78 4.48 8.78 1.06
N LYS A 79 5.49 8.18 0.46
CA LYS A 79 6.31 8.82 -0.56
C LYS A 79 5.44 9.10 -1.79
N ASP A 80 5.79 10.14 -2.54
CA ASP A 80 5.08 10.52 -3.76
C ASP A 80 4.79 9.27 -4.62
N VAL A 81 3.51 9.00 -4.79
CA VAL A 81 3.04 7.88 -5.60
C VAL A 81 2.82 8.47 -6.98
N GLY A 82 3.69 8.17 -7.92
CA GLY A 82 3.57 8.61 -9.31
C GLY A 82 2.19 8.35 -9.93
N SER A 83 2.03 8.63 -11.20
CA SER A 83 0.78 8.35 -11.94
C SER A 83 0.42 6.86 -11.86
N PHE A 84 -0.85 6.56 -11.56
CA PHE A 84 -1.37 5.20 -11.62
C PHE A 84 -1.72 4.83 -13.05
N ASP A 85 -1.09 3.80 -13.59
CA ASP A 85 -1.53 3.17 -14.82
C ASP A 85 -2.55 2.08 -14.49
N LEU A 86 -3.81 2.32 -14.87
CA LEU A 86 -4.87 1.31 -14.74
C LEU A 86 -4.66 0.22 -15.79
N TRP A 87 -4.76 -1.04 -15.36
CA TRP A 87 -4.64 -2.19 -16.24
C TRP A 87 -5.83 -3.14 -16.09
N ASP A 88 -6.15 -3.86 -17.15
CA ASP A 88 -7.16 -4.92 -17.24
C ASP A 88 -6.57 -6.18 -17.85
N ARG A 89 -7.40 -7.21 -18.10
CA ARG A 89 -6.96 -8.46 -18.73
C ARG A 89 -6.35 -8.29 -20.12
N ASN A 90 -6.75 -7.25 -20.84
CA ASN A 90 -6.36 -7.02 -22.23
C ASN A 90 -5.16 -6.08 -22.34
N THR A 91 -4.80 -5.42 -21.24
CA THR A 91 -3.64 -4.52 -21.20
C THR A 91 -2.35 -5.33 -21.36
N PRO A 92 -1.51 -5.08 -22.38
CA PRO A 92 -0.24 -5.78 -22.55
C PRO A 92 0.66 -5.66 -21.32
N LEU A 93 1.50 -6.66 -21.09
CA LEU A 93 2.55 -6.57 -20.07
C LEU A 93 3.61 -5.56 -20.52
N ASN A 94 4.08 -4.75 -19.57
CA ASN A 94 5.24 -3.92 -19.80
C ASN A 94 6.51 -4.79 -19.92
N SER A 95 7.54 -4.25 -20.54
CA SER A 95 8.81 -4.98 -20.75
C SER A 95 9.50 -5.41 -19.46
N ASP A 96 9.16 -4.80 -18.33
CA ASP A 96 9.69 -5.04 -17.00
C ASP A 96 8.75 -5.82 -16.08
N GLU A 97 7.66 -6.39 -16.62
CA GLU A 97 6.67 -7.18 -15.89
C GLU A 97 6.68 -8.66 -16.29
N TYR A 98 6.20 -9.50 -15.36
CA TYR A 98 5.83 -10.89 -15.57
C TYR A 98 4.40 -11.14 -15.09
N ALA A 99 3.69 -12.04 -15.79
CA ALA A 99 2.37 -12.52 -15.38
C ALA A 99 2.51 -13.84 -14.62
N VAL A 100 2.44 -13.78 -13.29
CA VAL A 100 2.56 -14.94 -12.40
C VAL A 100 1.21 -15.61 -12.25
N PRO A 101 1.10 -16.96 -12.42
CA PRO A 101 -0.14 -17.70 -12.23
C PRO A 101 -0.73 -17.47 -10.83
N PHE A 102 -2.06 -17.32 -10.76
CA PHE A 102 -2.78 -17.14 -9.50
C PHE A 102 -3.89 -18.18 -9.38
N TYR A 103 -3.70 -19.11 -8.45
CA TYR A 103 -4.61 -20.20 -8.19
C TYR A 103 -5.54 -19.86 -7.04
N GLN A 104 -6.83 -19.63 -7.35
CA GLN A 104 -7.85 -19.26 -6.36
C GLN A 104 -8.47 -20.47 -5.66
N ASP A 105 -8.66 -21.56 -6.40
CA ASP A 105 -9.25 -22.80 -5.90
C ASP A 105 -8.24 -23.95 -6.02
N ILE A 106 -7.34 -24.08 -5.05
CA ILE A 106 -6.44 -25.22 -4.99
C ILE A 106 -7.15 -26.35 -4.23
N ARG A 107 -7.80 -27.23 -4.96
CA ARG A 107 -8.17 -28.56 -4.41
C ARG A 107 -7.00 -29.48 -4.66
N LEU A 108 -6.21 -29.73 -3.63
CA LEU A 108 -5.18 -30.74 -3.69
C LEU A 108 -5.82 -32.12 -3.81
N ALA A 109 -5.74 -32.70 -5.00
CA ALA A 109 -5.89 -34.15 -5.11
C ALA A 109 -4.69 -34.79 -4.39
N ALA A 110 -4.98 -35.61 -3.40
CA ALA A 110 -3.98 -36.36 -2.67
C ALA A 110 -3.25 -37.32 -3.66
N GLY A 111 -2.01 -37.01 -4.00
CA GLY A 111 -1.24 -38.04 -4.68
C GLY A 111 0.06 -37.63 -5.34
N ASN A 112 0.13 -36.70 -6.22
CA ASN A 112 1.37 -36.47 -7.00
C ASN A 112 1.60 -34.99 -7.21
N GLY A 113 2.67 -34.46 -6.74
CA GLY A 113 3.35 -33.19 -6.99
C GLY A 113 2.50 -31.96 -7.34
N PHE A 114 2.68 -30.89 -6.58
CA PHE A 114 2.01 -29.59 -6.74
C PHE A 114 2.04 -29.01 -8.19
N ALA A 115 2.99 -29.40 -9.01
CA ALA A 115 3.15 -28.88 -10.37
C ALA A 115 2.33 -29.62 -11.44
N ASP A 116 1.96 -30.87 -11.20
CA ASP A 116 1.35 -31.72 -12.24
C ASP A 116 -0.19 -31.78 -12.16
N ASP A 117 -0.79 -31.43 -11.00
CA ASP A 117 -2.23 -31.59 -10.75
C ASP A 117 -3.01 -30.28 -10.57
N ILE A 118 -2.37 -29.12 -10.75
CA ILE A 118 -3.11 -27.85 -10.69
C ILE A 118 -3.73 -27.57 -12.05
N ALA A 119 -4.95 -28.02 -12.23
CA ALA A 119 -5.78 -27.53 -13.32
C ALA A 119 -6.19 -26.09 -13.02
N ASP A 120 -5.51 -25.13 -13.66
CA ASP A 120 -5.90 -23.71 -13.61
C ASP A 120 -7.17 -23.49 -14.44
N TYR A 121 -8.32 -23.64 -13.79
CA TYR A 121 -9.63 -23.41 -14.43
C TYR A 121 -9.93 -21.91 -14.64
N ASN A 122 -9.18 -21.00 -13.98
CA ASN A 122 -9.55 -19.58 -13.92
C ASN A 122 -8.68 -18.66 -14.78
N ASN A 123 -7.51 -19.10 -15.23
CA ASN A 123 -6.57 -18.29 -16.05
C ASN A 123 -6.21 -16.92 -15.45
N PHE A 124 -6.33 -16.77 -14.12
CA PHE A 124 -5.95 -15.55 -13.46
C PHE A 124 -4.44 -15.45 -13.30
N LYS A 125 -3.90 -14.25 -13.53
CA LYS A 125 -2.47 -13.96 -13.36
C LYS A 125 -2.32 -12.63 -12.64
N LEU A 126 -1.34 -12.56 -11.75
CA LEU A 126 -0.93 -11.31 -11.11
C LEU A 126 0.31 -10.76 -11.80
N ARG A 127 0.38 -9.43 -11.94
CA ARG A 127 1.53 -8.76 -12.53
C ARG A 127 2.57 -8.50 -11.45
N PHE A 128 3.79 -8.94 -11.69
CA PHE A 128 4.94 -8.66 -10.87
C PHE A 128 6.01 -7.96 -11.66
N SER A 129 6.63 -6.93 -11.09
CA SER A 129 7.81 -6.35 -11.71
C SER A 129 8.97 -7.35 -11.67
N LYS A 130 9.77 -7.39 -12.73
CA LYS A 130 11.00 -8.19 -12.80
C LYS A 130 11.96 -7.85 -11.66
N ALA A 131 11.96 -6.57 -11.23
CA ALA A 131 12.76 -6.09 -10.12
C ALA A 131 12.36 -6.76 -8.80
N THR A 132 11.04 -6.94 -8.54
CA THR A 132 10.54 -7.60 -7.33
C THR A 132 10.99 -9.05 -7.27
N LEU A 133 10.79 -9.83 -8.33
CA LEU A 133 11.20 -11.23 -8.38
C LEU A 133 12.73 -11.36 -8.23
N ARG A 134 13.49 -10.53 -8.92
CA ARG A 134 14.96 -10.51 -8.83
C ARG A 134 15.44 -10.19 -7.41
N LYS A 135 14.83 -9.21 -6.74
CA LYS A 135 15.17 -8.84 -5.35
C LYS A 135 14.93 -9.99 -4.38
N GLN A 136 13.93 -10.83 -4.63
CA GLN A 136 13.60 -11.99 -3.83
C GLN A 136 14.38 -13.26 -4.26
N GLY A 137 15.12 -13.19 -5.36
CA GLY A 137 15.89 -14.33 -5.92
C GLY A 137 14.99 -15.40 -6.54
N VAL A 138 13.78 -15.01 -7.00
CA VAL A 138 12.78 -15.92 -7.55
C VAL A 138 12.89 -15.94 -9.08
N GLN A 139 13.01 -17.12 -9.65
CA GLN A 139 12.88 -17.31 -11.08
C GLN A 139 11.40 -17.28 -11.47
N TYR A 140 11.09 -16.60 -12.56
CA TYR A 140 9.71 -16.40 -13.00
C TYR A 140 8.92 -17.70 -13.15
N GLU A 141 9.56 -18.73 -13.72
CA GLU A 141 8.97 -20.04 -14.00
C GLU A 141 8.57 -20.79 -12.73
N ASN A 142 9.17 -20.42 -11.59
CA ASN A 142 8.91 -21.02 -10.29
C ASN A 142 7.93 -20.20 -9.44
N ALA A 143 7.52 -19.01 -9.90
CA ALA A 143 6.65 -18.14 -9.14
C ALA A 143 5.18 -18.51 -9.36
N VAL A 144 4.45 -18.71 -8.28
CA VAL A 144 2.98 -18.91 -8.27
C VAL A 144 2.35 -18.11 -7.14
N CYS A 145 1.08 -17.77 -7.28
CA CYS A 145 0.30 -17.13 -6.22
C CYS A 145 -0.89 -18.02 -5.85
N VAL A 146 -1.21 -18.03 -4.55
CA VAL A 146 -2.35 -18.76 -3.96
C VAL A 146 -3.06 -17.89 -2.95
N ILE A 147 -4.26 -18.29 -2.53
CA ILE A 147 -4.94 -17.69 -1.37
C ILE A 147 -4.60 -18.50 -0.12
N ALA A 148 -4.20 -17.82 0.94
CA ALA A 148 -4.07 -18.41 2.26
C ALA A 148 -5.46 -18.51 2.89
N ASP A 149 -5.82 -19.69 3.40
CA ASP A 149 -7.08 -19.97 4.08
C ASP A 149 -6.83 -20.24 5.56
N GLY A 150 -7.68 -19.66 6.41
CA GLY A 150 -7.65 -19.82 7.86
C GLY A 150 -6.73 -18.86 8.60
N ASN A 151 -6.83 -18.89 9.93
CA ASN A 151 -6.23 -17.92 10.86
C ASN A 151 -4.85 -18.32 11.42
N SER A 152 -4.31 -19.45 11.00
CA SER A 152 -3.10 -20.00 11.62
C SER A 152 -1.85 -19.12 11.49
N MET A 153 -1.81 -18.25 10.51
CA MET A 153 -0.70 -17.34 10.25
C MET A 153 -1.00 -15.90 10.62
N GLU A 154 -2.11 -15.64 11.29
CA GLU A 154 -2.42 -14.34 11.87
C GLU A 154 -1.47 -13.98 13.02
N PRO A 155 -1.20 -12.68 13.24
CA PRO A 155 -1.68 -11.52 12.49
C PRO A 155 -0.84 -11.19 11.24
N VAL A 156 0.18 -11.97 10.91
CA VAL A 156 1.15 -11.65 9.84
C VAL A 156 0.56 -11.91 8.45
N ILE A 157 -0.13 -13.04 8.30
CA ILE A 157 -0.84 -13.41 7.06
C ILE A 157 -2.29 -13.70 7.46
N PRO A 158 -3.19 -12.70 7.39
CA PRO A 158 -4.61 -12.90 7.64
C PRO A 158 -5.28 -13.86 6.66
N ASP A 159 -6.43 -14.36 7.05
CA ASP A 159 -7.29 -15.16 6.17
C ASP A 159 -7.60 -14.42 4.86
N GLY A 160 -7.67 -15.14 3.74
CA GLY A 160 -7.91 -14.56 2.41
C GLY A 160 -6.71 -13.82 1.79
N THR A 161 -5.56 -13.78 2.45
CA THR A 161 -4.34 -13.14 1.93
C THR A 161 -3.82 -13.84 0.69
N THR A 162 -3.47 -13.07 -0.33
CA THR A 162 -2.74 -13.61 -1.50
C THR A 162 -1.27 -13.79 -1.16
N VAL A 163 -0.74 -14.99 -1.40
CA VAL A 163 0.64 -15.39 -1.06
C VAL A 163 1.39 -15.82 -2.31
N GLY A 164 2.59 -15.26 -2.53
CA GLY A 164 3.51 -15.64 -3.59
C GLY A 164 4.49 -16.73 -3.12
N ILE A 165 4.58 -17.84 -3.84
CA ILE A 165 5.39 -19.01 -3.52
C ILE A 165 6.43 -19.24 -4.63
N ASP A 166 7.67 -19.48 -4.23
CA ASP A 166 8.77 -19.91 -5.08
C ASP A 166 8.89 -21.43 -5.03
N LEU A 167 8.37 -22.12 -6.05
CA LEU A 167 8.39 -23.57 -6.16
C LEU A 167 9.81 -24.15 -6.35
N GLY A 168 10.75 -23.33 -6.79
CA GLY A 168 12.15 -23.71 -6.96
C GLY A 168 12.95 -23.74 -5.65
N ASN A 169 12.42 -23.13 -4.58
CA ASN A 169 13.12 -23.00 -3.30
C ASN A 169 12.48 -23.88 -2.21
N LYS A 170 12.92 -25.13 -2.14
CA LYS A 170 12.40 -26.14 -1.22
C LYS A 170 13.32 -26.42 -0.02
N THR A 171 14.49 -25.80 0.02
CA THR A 171 15.44 -25.95 1.14
C THR A 171 14.96 -25.18 2.36
N ILE A 172 14.75 -25.90 3.46
CA ILE A 172 14.29 -25.31 4.71
C ILE A 172 15.39 -24.44 5.32
N ARG A 173 15.04 -23.19 5.59
CA ARG A 173 15.84 -22.26 6.39
C ARG A 173 15.00 -21.84 7.58
N ASP A 174 15.57 -21.92 8.77
CA ASP A 174 14.87 -21.65 10.02
C ASP A 174 14.16 -20.31 10.05
N GLY A 175 12.92 -20.34 10.48
CA GLY A 175 12.10 -19.15 10.64
C GLY A 175 11.60 -18.53 9.32
N LYS A 176 11.71 -19.24 8.20
CA LYS A 176 11.11 -18.80 6.94
C LYS A 176 9.77 -19.49 6.74
N ILE A 177 8.91 -18.82 5.97
CA ILE A 177 7.55 -19.27 5.67
C ILE A 177 7.58 -20.13 4.40
N TYR A 178 6.92 -21.27 4.46
CA TYR A 178 6.81 -22.22 3.36
C TYR A 178 5.37 -22.66 3.17
N ALA A 179 5.04 -22.97 1.92
CA ALA A 179 3.91 -23.80 1.60
C ALA A 179 4.37 -25.26 1.68
N ILE A 180 3.64 -26.08 2.43
CA ILE A 180 3.93 -27.50 2.63
C ILE A 180 2.68 -28.35 2.39
N ASN A 181 2.89 -29.60 1.99
CA ASN A 181 1.88 -30.64 2.10
C ASN A 181 2.25 -31.53 3.29
N HIS A 182 1.37 -31.61 4.27
CA HIS A 182 1.52 -32.47 5.43
C HIS A 182 0.23 -33.27 5.63
N GLY A 183 0.34 -34.58 5.48
CA GLY A 183 -0.82 -35.47 5.60
C GLY A 183 -1.92 -35.22 4.53
N GLY A 184 -1.55 -34.75 3.33
CA GLY A 184 -2.49 -34.41 2.27
C GLY A 184 -3.09 -33.00 2.37
N LEU A 185 -2.75 -32.22 3.40
CA LEU A 185 -3.23 -30.86 3.61
C LEU A 185 -2.18 -29.84 3.15
N LEU A 186 -2.59 -28.89 2.31
CA LEU A 186 -1.80 -27.71 1.98
C LEU A 186 -1.82 -26.75 3.16
N ARG A 187 -0.64 -26.37 3.64
CA ARG A 187 -0.49 -25.49 4.81
C ARG A 187 0.58 -24.44 4.55
N ILE A 188 0.38 -23.24 5.05
CA ILE A 188 1.41 -22.18 5.09
C ILE A 188 1.91 -22.09 6.52
N LYS A 189 3.22 -22.34 6.74
CA LYS A 189 3.83 -22.44 8.07
C LYS A 189 5.26 -21.92 8.09
N LEU A 190 5.74 -21.54 9.27
CA LEU A 190 7.15 -21.35 9.55
C LEU A 190 7.79 -22.72 9.78
N LEU A 191 8.94 -22.94 9.16
CA LEU A 191 9.68 -24.18 9.34
C LEU A 191 11.02 -23.93 10.04
N TYR A 192 11.42 -24.91 10.87
CA TYR A 192 12.72 -24.93 11.55
C TYR A 192 13.28 -26.34 11.48
N ASN A 193 14.55 -26.46 11.07
CA ASN A 193 15.26 -27.75 11.10
C ASN A 193 15.47 -28.23 12.54
N MET A 194 15.26 -29.49 12.76
CA MET A 194 15.47 -30.16 14.04
C MET A 194 16.45 -31.32 13.87
N PRO A 195 17.12 -31.80 14.97
CA PRO A 195 17.92 -33.03 14.92
C PRO A 195 17.08 -34.23 14.45
N ASN A 196 17.77 -35.27 14.00
CA ASN A 196 17.19 -36.57 13.61
C ASN A 196 16.20 -36.48 12.43
N GLU A 197 16.51 -35.65 11.43
CA GLU A 197 15.66 -35.48 10.24
C GLU A 197 14.22 -35.04 10.57
N GLN A 198 14.06 -34.27 11.63
CA GLN A 198 12.78 -33.71 12.02
C GLN A 198 12.67 -32.23 11.63
N VAL A 199 11.46 -31.75 11.53
CA VAL A 199 11.15 -30.37 11.30
C VAL A 199 10.07 -29.89 12.27
N LYS A 200 10.31 -28.72 12.87
CA LYS A 200 9.28 -28.02 13.63
C LYS A 200 8.45 -27.17 12.68
N ILE A 201 7.16 -27.36 12.74
CA ILE A 201 6.12 -26.63 12.00
C ILE A 201 5.48 -25.66 12.97
N ARG A 202 5.58 -24.37 12.69
CA ARG A 202 5.10 -23.32 13.58
C ARG A 202 4.11 -22.41 12.88
N SER A 203 3.08 -22.00 13.61
CA SER A 203 2.11 -20.96 13.24
C SER A 203 2.46 -19.64 13.90
N TYR A 204 2.10 -18.51 13.30
CA TYR A 204 2.17 -17.22 14.01
C TYR A 204 1.11 -17.15 15.10
N ASN A 205 -0.10 -17.64 14.84
CA ASN A 205 -1.15 -17.81 15.85
C ASN A 205 -0.87 -19.10 16.65
N SER A 206 0.16 -19.07 17.48
CA SER A 206 0.61 -20.24 18.25
C SER A 206 -0.28 -20.57 19.44
N GLU A 207 -1.19 -19.68 19.84
CA GLU A 207 -2.16 -19.92 20.91
C GLU A 207 -3.22 -20.92 20.48
N GLU A 208 -3.76 -20.76 19.27
CA GLU A 208 -4.77 -21.67 18.71
C GLU A 208 -4.13 -22.83 17.91
N HIS A 209 -2.93 -22.61 17.36
CA HIS A 209 -2.22 -23.57 16.52
C HIS A 209 -0.82 -23.83 17.09
N PRO A 210 -0.67 -24.71 18.10
CA PRO A 210 0.60 -24.98 18.74
C PRO A 210 1.63 -25.57 17.78
N ASP A 211 2.91 -25.46 18.17
CA ASP A 211 4.02 -26.01 17.41
C ASP A 211 3.87 -27.53 17.25
N GLU A 212 4.11 -28.04 16.04
CA GLU A 212 4.12 -29.46 15.71
C GLU A 212 5.57 -29.90 15.37
N ILE A 213 5.92 -31.12 15.68
CA ILE A 213 7.17 -31.77 15.23
C ILE A 213 6.76 -32.94 14.35
N ALA A 214 7.33 -33.00 13.16
CA ALA A 214 7.11 -34.10 12.24
C ALA A 214 8.44 -34.57 11.62
N ASP A 215 8.47 -35.79 11.14
CA ASP A 215 9.61 -36.28 10.38
C ASP A 215 9.64 -35.64 9.00
N LEU A 216 10.83 -35.32 8.51
CA LEU A 216 10.98 -34.62 7.23
C LEU A 216 10.39 -35.42 6.05
N GLN A 217 10.38 -36.77 6.15
CA GLN A 217 9.77 -37.65 5.14
C GLN A 217 8.22 -37.53 5.06
N ASP A 218 7.58 -37.09 6.15
CA ASP A 218 6.11 -36.94 6.20
C ASP A 218 5.62 -35.60 5.66
N ILE A 219 6.55 -34.71 5.29
CA ILE A 219 6.28 -33.40 4.80
C ILE A 219 6.86 -33.23 3.40
N SER A 220 6.03 -32.74 2.47
CA SER A 220 6.50 -32.25 1.19
C SER A 220 6.56 -30.73 1.19
N VAL A 221 7.77 -30.17 1.11
CA VAL A 221 7.96 -28.73 0.94
C VAL A 221 7.63 -28.36 -0.50
N ILE A 222 6.56 -27.60 -0.69
CA ILE A 222 6.11 -27.16 -2.02
C ILE A 222 6.97 -25.99 -2.51
N GLY A 223 7.20 -25.00 -1.65
CA GLY A 223 8.03 -23.87 -1.97
C GLY A 223 8.08 -22.83 -0.84
N LYS A 224 9.02 -21.92 -0.97
CA LYS A 224 9.21 -20.82 -0.03
C LYS A 224 8.30 -19.66 -0.35
N VAL A 225 7.64 -19.10 0.65
CA VAL A 225 6.89 -17.83 0.51
C VAL A 225 7.88 -16.68 0.32
N PHE A 226 7.71 -15.91 -0.76
CA PHE A 226 8.55 -14.76 -1.06
C PHE A 226 7.80 -13.43 -0.99
N TRP A 227 6.47 -13.45 -1.02
CA TRP A 227 5.64 -12.27 -1.04
C TRP A 227 4.22 -12.57 -0.53
N TYR A 228 3.55 -11.57 0.03
CA TYR A 228 2.13 -11.63 0.33
C TYR A 228 1.49 -10.24 0.22
N SER A 229 0.18 -10.19 -0.03
CA SER A 229 -0.60 -8.96 -0.15
C SER A 229 -1.94 -9.11 0.57
N VAL A 230 -2.17 -8.23 1.51
CA VAL A 230 -3.42 -8.16 2.29
C VAL A 230 -4.30 -7.09 1.66
N LEU A 231 -5.57 -7.42 1.41
CA LEU A 231 -6.62 -6.47 1.07
C LEU A 231 -7.33 -6.10 2.36
N LEU A 232 -7.51 -4.80 2.61
CA LEU A 232 -8.17 -4.25 3.80
C LEU A 232 -9.64 -4.01 3.53
#